data_fa7de2981b3d1c3ba9b555cdfd2deec6
#
_entry.id   fa7de2981b3d1c3ba9b555cdfd2deec6
#
_cell.length_a   1.000
_cell.length_b   1.000
_cell.length_c   1.000
_cell.angle_alpha   90.00
_cell.angle_beta   90.00
_cell.angle_gamma   90.00
#
_symmetry.space_group_name_H-M   'P 1'
#
loop_
_entity.id
_entity.type
_entity.pdbx_description
1 polymer ?
#
loop_
_entity_poly.entity_id
_entity_poly.type
_entity_poly.pdbx_seq_one_letter_code
_entity_poly.pdbx_strand_id
1 'polypeptide(L)'
;PASWSRRSQRSSTQPLRTPATRPRLNPASSNQRSMSTPQSLANAKGERLAISLGDPAGIGAEVVLKALAAWPPQQPAPLLVGCRRWLEQCYTQLRPLSPTPLADPANLELIDLPLPEAIRPGEAGAASGAASFLWLSEAVAQVQAGRCNALVTAPIAKHAWHAAGHRYPGQTERLAELAGVAEASMLFTARSPRSGWRLNTLLATTHIPLAAVPGALTAERVQRKLDVLASFCQRFRPRPKLVVAGLNPHAGEAGQLGREEQDTLIPALEAWQQRNPQVELVGPLPPDTCWLDAGRAWAGEADAADGYLALYHDQGLIPVKLLAFDQAVNTSLGLPFLRTSPDHGTGFAIAGQGIARAESMQAAMAAAQELSRA
;
A
#
# COMPACT_ATOMS: atom_id res chain seq x y z
N PRO A 1 -7.45 61.73 -11.39
CA PRO A 1 -7.84 62.79 -10.45
C PRO A 1 -9.15 62.47 -9.74
N ALA A 2 -9.15 62.90 -8.52
CA ALA A 2 -10.28 63.03 -7.60
C ALA A 2 -10.79 61.74 -6.94
N SER A 3 -10.42 61.36 -5.71
CA SER A 3 -10.62 62.01 -4.38
C SER A 3 -12.07 62.18 -3.95
N TRP A 4 -12.32 61.71 -2.74
CA TRP A 4 -13.15 62.24 -1.63
C TRP A 4 -13.56 61.07 -0.73
N SER A 5 -13.09 60.85 0.44
CA SER A 5 -12.96 61.50 1.78
C SER A 5 -14.28 61.56 2.60
N ARG A 6 -14.16 60.90 3.78
CA ARG A 6 -14.61 61.27 5.14
C ARG A 6 -16.13 61.34 5.45
N ARG A 7 -16.58 60.78 6.51
CA ARG A 7 -16.63 61.12 7.98
C ARG A 7 -17.64 60.19 8.65
N SER A 8 -17.31 59.50 9.70
CA SER A 8 -17.41 59.80 11.16
C SER A 8 -18.79 60.16 11.67
N GLN A 9 -19.32 59.38 12.63
CA GLN A 9 -19.74 59.92 13.94
C GLN A 9 -20.21 58.82 14.89
N ARG A 10 -19.84 58.96 16.08
CA ARG A 10 -19.94 58.40 17.39
C ARG A 10 -21.33 58.53 18.02
N SER A 11 -21.65 57.66 18.99
CA SER A 11 -22.14 57.93 20.38
C SER A 11 -22.50 56.57 21.00
N SER A 12 -21.82 56.10 22.03
CA SER A 12 -21.91 56.36 23.46
C SER A 12 -23.30 56.12 24.05
N THR A 13 -23.40 55.08 24.90
CA THR A 13 -23.83 55.18 26.31
C THR A 13 -23.81 53.82 27.00
N GLN A 14 -23.08 53.76 28.09
CA GLN A 14 -23.22 52.86 29.24
C GLN A 14 -24.07 53.59 30.28
N PRO A 15 -24.34 53.11 31.51
CA PRO A 15 -24.46 51.76 32.08
C PRO A 15 -25.71 51.62 33.00
N LEU A 16 -25.95 50.45 33.60
CA LEU A 16 -26.52 50.39 34.96
C LEU A 16 -26.25 49.05 35.67
N ARG A 17 -26.09 49.16 36.96
CA ARG A 17 -25.46 48.34 37.98
C ARG A 17 -26.32 47.20 38.52
N THR A 18 -25.58 46.22 39.05
CA THR A 18 -25.83 45.13 39.99
C THR A 18 -26.86 45.39 41.12
N PRO A 19 -27.36 44.32 41.84
CA PRO A 19 -26.67 43.98 43.08
C PRO A 19 -26.48 42.48 43.39
N ALA A 20 -25.51 42.27 44.25
CA ALA A 20 -25.07 41.02 44.84
C ALA A 20 -25.99 40.51 45.95
N THR A 21 -25.99 39.20 46.19
CA THR A 21 -26.16 38.62 47.54
C THR A 21 -25.44 37.28 47.68
N ARG A 22 -24.89 37.09 48.84
CA ARG A 22 -23.96 36.13 49.41
C ARG A 22 -24.64 34.85 49.95
N PRO A 23 -23.94 33.92 50.62
CA PRO A 23 -23.64 32.57 50.24
C PRO A 23 -24.33 31.54 51.13
N ARG A 24 -24.35 30.26 50.77
CA ARG A 24 -24.59 29.18 51.71
C ARG A 24 -23.67 27.95 51.46
N LEU A 25 -23.30 27.42 52.59
CA LEU A 25 -22.33 26.42 52.97
C LEU A 25 -22.43 25.05 52.29
N ASN A 26 -21.25 24.45 52.13
CA ASN A 26 -21.01 23.03 51.90
C ASN A 26 -21.63 22.11 52.98
N PRO A 27 -21.98 20.88 52.64
CA PRO A 27 -21.39 19.77 53.38
C PRO A 27 -20.87 18.61 52.51
N ALA A 28 -19.70 18.11 52.95
CA ALA A 28 -19.28 16.70 53.03
C ALA A 28 -19.02 15.92 51.73
N SER A 29 -17.72 15.67 51.54
CA SER A 29 -17.04 14.52 50.95
C SER A 29 -17.88 13.24 50.79
N SER A 30 -18.01 12.78 49.57
CA SER A 30 -18.12 11.36 49.26
C SER A 30 -17.14 11.01 48.13
N ASN A 31 -16.21 10.12 48.48
CA ASN A 31 -15.32 9.41 47.63
C ASN A 31 -16.07 8.75 46.46
N GLN A 32 -16.04 9.33 45.28
CA GLN A 32 -16.36 8.61 44.06
C GLN A 32 -15.07 8.27 43.34
N ARG A 33 -14.67 7.01 43.42
CA ARG A 33 -13.72 6.37 42.52
C ARG A 33 -14.21 6.67 41.10
N SER A 34 -13.41 7.38 40.34
CA SER A 34 -13.62 7.55 38.90
C SER A 34 -13.55 6.16 38.23
N MET A 35 -14.70 5.61 37.94
CA MET A 35 -14.81 4.54 36.96
C MET A 35 -14.43 5.17 35.62
N SER A 36 -13.24 4.81 35.12
CA SER A 36 -12.80 5.12 33.78
C SER A 36 -13.81 4.56 32.78
N THR A 37 -14.43 5.44 32.06
CA THR A 37 -15.38 5.16 30.98
C THR A 37 -14.75 4.29 29.90
N PRO A 38 -15.48 3.37 29.24
CA PRO A 38 -14.96 2.45 28.21
C PRO A 38 -14.54 3.11 26.91
N GLN A 39 -14.43 4.42 26.84
CA GLN A 39 -14.06 5.14 25.61
C GLN A 39 -12.57 5.11 25.25
N SER A 40 -11.66 4.71 26.16
CA SER A 40 -10.22 4.63 25.85
C SER A 40 -9.81 3.33 25.15
N LEU A 41 -10.67 2.30 25.15
CA LEU A 41 -10.40 1.03 24.46
C LEU A 41 -10.89 1.01 22.99
N ALA A 42 -11.74 1.95 22.59
CA ALA A 42 -12.25 2.04 21.22
C ALA A 42 -11.24 2.67 20.24
N ASN A 43 -10.33 3.52 20.71
CA ASN A 43 -9.33 4.20 19.87
C ASN A 43 -8.03 3.40 19.66
N ALA A 44 -7.83 2.28 20.34
CA ALA A 44 -6.68 1.39 20.10
C ALA A 44 -6.94 0.34 18.99
N LYS A 45 -8.13 0.31 18.39
CA LYS A 45 -8.49 -0.64 17.33
C LYS A 45 -7.97 -0.27 15.92
N GLY A 46 -7.24 0.82 15.77
CA GLY A 46 -7.12 1.56 14.52
C GLY A 46 -5.80 1.45 13.75
N GLU A 47 -4.79 0.65 14.10
CA GLU A 47 -3.50 0.73 13.38
C GLU A 47 -2.77 -0.60 13.20
N ARG A 48 -3.44 -1.71 13.42
CA ARG A 48 -2.82 -3.03 13.42
C ARG A 48 -2.76 -3.63 12.01
N LEU A 49 -1.62 -4.24 11.66
CA LEU A 49 -1.45 -4.97 10.40
C LEU A 49 -1.83 -6.44 10.56
N ALA A 50 -2.48 -7.04 9.55
CA ALA A 50 -2.56 -8.48 9.38
C ALA A 50 -1.45 -8.93 8.45
N ILE A 51 -0.69 -9.96 8.81
CA ILE A 51 0.40 -10.50 7.98
C ILE A 51 0.10 -11.97 7.66
N SER A 52 -0.13 -12.28 6.38
CA SER A 52 -0.19 -13.65 5.89
C SER A 52 1.23 -14.17 5.62
N LEU A 53 1.59 -15.33 6.19
CA LEU A 53 2.96 -15.88 6.11
C LEU A 53 3.35 -16.44 4.73
N GLY A 54 2.42 -16.46 3.76
CA GLY A 54 2.70 -16.87 2.38
C GLY A 54 2.89 -18.38 2.23
N ASP A 55 3.65 -18.79 1.20
CA ASP A 55 3.92 -20.21 0.94
C ASP A 55 4.92 -20.76 1.98
N PRO A 56 4.53 -21.78 2.78
CA PRO A 56 5.41 -22.33 3.82
C PRO A 56 6.66 -23.04 3.29
N ALA A 57 6.73 -23.40 2.00
CA ALA A 57 7.95 -23.91 1.40
C ALA A 57 8.97 -22.81 1.02
N GLY A 58 8.55 -21.52 1.04
CA GLY A 58 9.37 -20.37 0.64
C GLY A 58 10.04 -19.65 1.81
N ILE A 59 10.54 -18.45 1.50
CA ILE A 59 11.23 -17.55 2.45
C ILE A 59 10.28 -16.73 3.33
N GLY A 60 8.96 -16.91 3.22
CA GLY A 60 7.95 -16.07 3.88
C GLY A 60 8.16 -15.94 5.39
N ALA A 61 8.35 -17.06 6.11
CA ALA A 61 8.64 -17.04 7.55
C ALA A 61 9.92 -16.28 7.87
N GLU A 62 10.99 -16.51 7.11
CA GLU A 62 12.29 -15.88 7.34
C GLU A 62 12.22 -14.36 7.22
N VAL A 63 11.67 -13.86 6.11
CA VAL A 63 11.60 -12.40 5.88
C VAL A 63 10.63 -11.71 6.85
N VAL A 64 9.55 -12.40 7.26
CA VAL A 64 8.61 -11.88 8.27
C VAL A 64 9.25 -11.83 9.65
N LEU A 65 9.94 -12.89 10.10
CA LEU A 65 10.59 -12.91 11.41
C LEU A 65 11.73 -11.88 11.49
N LYS A 66 12.51 -11.68 10.43
CA LYS A 66 13.53 -10.63 10.34
C LYS A 66 12.90 -9.23 10.37
N ALA A 67 11.83 -9.02 9.61
CA ALA A 67 11.14 -7.74 9.59
C ALA A 67 10.51 -7.38 10.95
N LEU A 68 9.94 -8.37 11.64
CA LEU A 68 9.37 -8.19 12.98
C LEU A 68 10.44 -7.94 14.06
N ALA A 69 11.62 -8.51 13.93
CA ALA A 69 12.74 -8.20 14.83
C ALA A 69 13.18 -6.74 14.76
N ALA A 70 12.97 -6.10 13.61
CA ALA A 70 13.25 -4.67 13.41
C ALA A 70 11.99 -3.78 13.56
N TRP A 71 10.82 -4.36 13.89
CA TRP A 71 9.57 -3.62 14.02
C TRP A 71 9.63 -2.69 15.24
N PRO A 72 9.30 -1.39 15.07
CA PRO A 72 9.39 -0.43 16.17
C PRO A 72 8.45 -0.82 17.32
N PRO A 73 8.92 -0.87 18.58
CA PRO A 73 8.11 -1.28 19.73
C PRO A 73 6.95 -0.31 20.05
N GLN A 74 7.00 0.91 19.52
CA GLN A 74 5.94 1.91 19.66
C GLN A 74 4.78 1.67 18.67
N GLN A 75 4.99 0.86 17.65
CA GLN A 75 3.95 0.49 16.70
C GLN A 75 3.11 -0.67 17.25
N PRO A 76 1.81 -0.72 16.96
CA PRO A 76 0.98 -1.87 17.31
C PRO A 76 1.57 -3.17 16.77
N ALA A 77 1.59 -4.21 17.62
CA ALA A 77 2.09 -5.51 17.21
C ALA A 77 1.22 -6.10 16.09
N PRO A 78 1.80 -6.53 14.96
CA PRO A 78 1.05 -7.15 13.87
C PRO A 78 0.39 -8.46 14.30
N LEU A 79 -0.73 -8.80 13.66
CA LEU A 79 -1.40 -10.09 13.77
C LEU A 79 -0.91 -11.00 12.64
N LEU A 80 -0.25 -12.09 12.98
CA LEU A 80 0.17 -13.08 12.01
C LEU A 80 -0.96 -14.06 11.69
N VAL A 81 -0.98 -14.58 10.47
CA VAL A 81 -1.86 -15.68 10.06
C VAL A 81 -1.02 -16.78 9.43
N GLY A 82 -1.02 -17.96 10.05
CA GLY A 82 -0.19 -19.08 9.62
C GLY A 82 -0.25 -20.25 10.60
N CYS A 83 0.74 -21.15 10.54
CA CYS A 83 0.88 -22.28 11.46
C CYS A 83 1.94 -21.99 12.51
N ARG A 84 1.56 -21.97 13.80
CA ARG A 84 2.47 -21.71 14.92
C ARG A 84 3.61 -22.72 14.99
N ARG A 85 3.27 -23.99 14.99
CA ARG A 85 4.27 -25.08 15.07
C ARG A 85 5.30 -24.99 13.96
N TRP A 86 4.85 -24.72 12.73
CA TRP A 86 5.76 -24.55 11.59
C TRP A 86 6.63 -23.29 11.74
N LEU A 87 6.07 -22.15 12.20
CA LEU A 87 6.82 -20.92 12.41
C LEU A 87 7.92 -21.09 13.48
N GLU A 88 7.61 -21.81 14.57
CA GLU A 88 8.57 -22.17 15.62
C GLU A 88 9.67 -23.10 15.11
N GLN A 89 9.35 -24.06 14.25
CA GLN A 89 10.32 -24.90 13.57
C GLN A 89 11.24 -24.08 12.66
N CYS A 90 10.69 -23.18 11.84
CA CYS A 90 11.47 -22.28 11.01
C CYS A 90 12.40 -21.40 11.86
N TYR A 91 11.90 -20.81 12.95
CA TYR A 91 12.72 -20.00 13.86
C TYR A 91 13.88 -20.79 14.45
N THR A 92 13.64 -21.99 14.96
CA THR A 92 14.68 -22.86 15.53
C THR A 92 15.77 -23.22 14.51
N GLN A 93 15.35 -23.48 13.27
CA GLN A 93 16.25 -23.82 12.15
C GLN A 93 17.05 -22.60 11.67
N LEU A 94 16.42 -21.45 11.55
CA LEU A 94 17.02 -20.24 10.99
C LEU A 94 17.90 -19.49 12.00
N ARG A 95 17.60 -19.58 13.29
CA ARG A 95 18.30 -18.83 14.34
C ARG A 95 19.83 -18.98 14.31
N PRO A 96 20.41 -20.20 14.17
CA PRO A 96 21.87 -20.37 14.08
C PRO A 96 22.46 -19.96 12.72
N LEU A 97 21.64 -19.82 11.67
CA LEU A 97 22.09 -19.55 10.29
C LEU A 97 21.97 -18.07 9.91
N SER A 98 21.02 -17.37 10.52
CA SER A 98 20.70 -15.99 10.14
C SER A 98 21.74 -15.00 10.67
N PRO A 99 22.32 -14.14 9.80
CA PRO A 99 23.23 -13.08 10.24
C PRO A 99 22.50 -11.91 10.92
N THR A 100 21.18 -11.86 10.82
CA THR A 100 20.34 -10.79 11.40
C THR A 100 19.37 -11.37 12.42
N PRO A 101 18.95 -10.58 13.44
CA PRO A 101 17.99 -11.01 14.44
C PRO A 101 16.68 -11.51 13.84
N LEU A 102 16.06 -12.48 14.51
CA LEU A 102 14.73 -13.00 14.23
C LEU A 102 13.82 -12.72 15.43
N ALA A 103 12.59 -12.30 15.19
CA ALA A 103 11.59 -12.19 16.24
C ALA A 103 11.23 -13.59 16.78
N ASP A 104 11.17 -13.73 18.11
CA ASP A 104 10.78 -14.99 18.73
C ASP A 104 9.27 -15.23 18.55
N PRO A 105 8.84 -16.34 17.90
CA PRO A 105 7.45 -16.66 17.70
C PRO A 105 6.62 -16.76 19.00
N ALA A 106 7.25 -17.08 20.13
CA ALA A 106 6.57 -17.15 21.43
C ALA A 106 5.97 -15.80 21.86
N ASN A 107 6.55 -14.69 21.38
CA ASN A 107 6.12 -13.32 21.68
C ASN A 107 5.21 -12.72 20.61
N LEU A 108 4.83 -13.49 19.58
CA LEU A 108 4.02 -13.01 18.46
C LEU A 108 2.57 -13.50 18.60
N GLU A 109 1.64 -12.59 18.34
CA GLU A 109 0.23 -12.95 18.21
C GLU A 109 -0.03 -13.55 16.83
N LEU A 110 -0.64 -14.74 16.81
CA LEU A 110 -0.84 -15.50 15.59
C LEU A 110 -2.20 -16.22 15.63
N ILE A 111 -2.93 -16.13 14.55
CA ILE A 111 -4.05 -17.03 14.25
C ILE A 111 -3.46 -18.33 13.75
N ASP A 112 -3.59 -19.38 14.56
CA ASP A 112 -3.02 -20.68 14.26
C ASP A 112 -3.92 -21.49 13.34
N LEU A 113 -3.44 -21.73 12.13
CA LEU A 113 -4.05 -22.59 11.12
C LEU A 113 -3.06 -23.70 10.78
N PRO A 114 -3.19 -24.86 11.44
CA PRO A 114 -2.21 -25.93 11.35
C PRO A 114 -2.00 -26.46 9.94
N LEU A 115 -0.77 -26.85 9.64
CA LEU A 115 -0.44 -27.56 8.41
C LEU A 115 -0.92 -29.02 8.52
N PRO A 116 -1.53 -29.58 7.46
CA PRO A 116 -1.98 -30.97 7.45
C PRO A 116 -0.81 -31.95 7.46
N GLU A 117 0.33 -31.55 6.93
CA GLU A 117 1.56 -32.34 6.84
C GLU A 117 2.81 -31.47 6.94
N ALA A 118 3.98 -32.10 7.13
CA ALA A 118 5.25 -31.41 7.17
C ALA A 118 5.63 -30.91 5.78
N ILE A 119 6.04 -29.63 5.70
CA ILE A 119 6.50 -28.99 4.46
C ILE A 119 8.00 -28.74 4.55
N ARG A 120 8.72 -29.15 3.51
CA ARG A 120 10.17 -28.93 3.39
C ARG A 120 10.45 -27.59 2.72
N PRO A 121 11.44 -26.82 3.23
CA PRO A 121 11.89 -25.61 2.54
C PRO A 121 12.33 -25.92 1.10
N GLY A 122 11.89 -25.10 0.16
CA GLY A 122 12.20 -25.24 -1.26
C GLY A 122 11.28 -26.18 -2.05
N GLU A 123 10.48 -27.01 -1.38
CA GLU A 123 9.62 -28.02 -2.01
C GLU A 123 8.14 -27.61 -1.97
N ALA A 124 7.73 -26.72 -2.88
CA ALA A 124 6.34 -26.28 -2.97
C ALA A 124 5.45 -27.34 -3.64
N GLY A 125 4.24 -27.55 -3.11
CA GLY A 125 3.27 -28.50 -3.64
C GLY A 125 1.85 -28.19 -3.19
N ALA A 126 0.95 -29.16 -3.34
CA ALA A 126 -0.47 -28.98 -3.02
C ALA A 126 -0.69 -28.58 -1.55
N ALA A 127 0.03 -29.19 -0.61
CA ALA A 127 -0.11 -28.88 0.82
C ALA A 127 0.33 -27.43 1.15
N SER A 128 1.48 -26.98 0.61
CA SER A 128 1.95 -25.60 0.80
C SER A 128 1.02 -24.58 0.11
N GLY A 129 0.51 -24.96 -1.06
CA GLY A 129 -0.47 -24.17 -1.80
C GLY A 129 -1.78 -24.01 -1.04
N ALA A 130 -2.36 -25.10 -0.52
CA ALA A 130 -3.58 -25.06 0.28
C ALA A 130 -3.42 -24.21 1.55
N ALA A 131 -2.29 -24.36 2.25
CA ALA A 131 -1.99 -23.59 3.45
C ALA A 131 -1.90 -22.09 3.17
N SER A 132 -1.10 -21.71 2.18
CA SER A 132 -0.93 -20.29 1.82
C SER A 132 -2.22 -19.64 1.32
N PHE A 133 -3.07 -20.40 0.64
CA PHE A 133 -4.39 -19.94 0.20
C PHE A 133 -5.34 -19.70 1.39
N LEU A 134 -5.38 -20.65 2.35
CA LEU A 134 -6.17 -20.52 3.57
C LEU A 134 -5.69 -19.34 4.41
N TRP A 135 -4.38 -19.20 4.63
CA TRP A 135 -3.81 -18.13 5.43
C TRP A 135 -4.08 -16.74 4.83
N LEU A 136 -4.01 -16.61 3.50
CA LEU A 136 -4.39 -15.37 2.83
C LEU A 136 -5.87 -15.04 3.05
N SER A 137 -6.75 -16.04 2.88
CA SER A 137 -8.20 -15.84 3.03
C SER A 137 -8.57 -15.43 4.45
N GLU A 138 -7.95 -16.06 5.46
CA GLU A 138 -8.15 -15.69 6.86
C GLU A 138 -7.61 -14.29 7.18
N ALA A 139 -6.42 -13.94 6.68
CA ALA A 139 -5.86 -12.60 6.88
C ALA A 139 -6.76 -11.50 6.30
N VAL A 140 -7.40 -11.75 5.14
CA VAL A 140 -8.42 -10.85 4.58
C VAL A 140 -9.63 -10.75 5.50
N ALA A 141 -10.12 -11.88 6.03
CA ALA A 141 -11.25 -11.88 6.96
C ALA A 141 -10.98 -11.04 8.23
N GLN A 142 -9.74 -11.06 8.73
CA GLN A 142 -9.35 -10.22 9.87
C GLN A 142 -9.43 -8.72 9.55
N VAL A 143 -9.02 -8.31 8.35
CA VAL A 143 -9.10 -6.92 7.91
C VAL A 143 -10.56 -6.51 7.66
N GLN A 144 -11.34 -7.34 6.98
CA GLN A 144 -12.77 -7.07 6.72
C GLN A 144 -13.60 -7.00 8.02
N ALA A 145 -13.22 -7.78 9.03
CA ALA A 145 -13.84 -7.72 10.35
C ALA A 145 -13.40 -6.50 11.20
N GLY A 146 -12.53 -5.62 10.67
CA GLY A 146 -12.03 -4.43 11.35
C GLY A 146 -11.08 -4.73 12.53
N ARG A 147 -10.54 -5.97 12.63
CA ARG A 147 -9.52 -6.31 13.62
C ARG A 147 -8.12 -5.83 13.23
N CYS A 148 -7.91 -5.62 11.94
CA CYS A 148 -6.69 -5.04 11.36
C CYS A 148 -7.07 -4.00 10.32
N ASN A 149 -6.18 -3.01 10.06
CA ASN A 149 -6.43 -1.90 9.15
C ASN A 149 -5.86 -2.12 7.76
N ALA A 150 -4.82 -2.93 7.68
CA ALA A 150 -4.16 -3.25 6.43
C ALA A 150 -3.67 -4.69 6.42
N LEU A 151 -3.54 -5.21 5.22
CA LEU A 151 -3.03 -6.54 4.93
C LEU A 151 -1.61 -6.43 4.38
N VAL A 152 -0.68 -7.19 4.94
CA VAL A 152 0.64 -7.44 4.35
C VAL A 152 0.74 -8.92 3.98
N THR A 153 1.13 -9.22 2.74
CA THR A 153 1.19 -10.61 2.30
C THR A 153 2.60 -11.02 1.94
N ALA A 154 3.10 -12.09 2.55
CA ALA A 154 4.31 -12.74 2.09
C ALA A 154 4.08 -13.47 0.75
N PRO A 155 5.15 -13.81 0.01
CA PRO A 155 5.04 -14.39 -1.32
C PRO A 155 4.36 -15.76 -1.35
N ILE A 156 3.64 -16.04 -2.44
CA ILE A 156 3.01 -17.34 -2.71
C ILE A 156 3.49 -17.92 -4.04
N ALA A 157 3.32 -19.22 -4.22
CA ALA A 157 3.59 -19.91 -5.47
C ALA A 157 2.29 -20.25 -6.20
N LYS A 158 2.10 -19.70 -7.40
CA LYS A 158 0.91 -19.95 -8.23
C LYS A 158 0.77 -21.45 -8.57
N HIS A 159 1.88 -22.13 -8.91
CA HIS A 159 1.85 -23.55 -9.22
C HIS A 159 1.42 -24.42 -8.01
N ALA A 160 1.81 -24.02 -6.79
CA ALA A 160 1.37 -24.70 -5.58
C ALA A 160 -0.13 -24.49 -5.32
N TRP A 161 -0.65 -23.26 -5.55
CA TRP A 161 -2.09 -23.01 -5.53
C TRP A 161 -2.84 -23.85 -6.56
N HIS A 162 -2.32 -23.95 -7.80
CA HIS A 162 -2.91 -24.79 -8.85
C HIS A 162 -2.90 -26.27 -8.47
N ALA A 163 -1.80 -26.76 -7.89
CA ALA A 163 -1.70 -28.12 -7.38
C ALA A 163 -2.70 -28.42 -6.26
N ALA A 164 -3.06 -27.40 -5.46
CA ALA A 164 -4.09 -27.47 -4.42
C ALA A 164 -5.53 -27.27 -4.97
N GLY A 165 -5.70 -27.13 -6.29
CA GLY A 165 -7.00 -26.93 -6.93
C GLY A 165 -7.46 -25.47 -7.04
N HIS A 166 -6.66 -24.50 -6.60
CA HIS A 166 -6.98 -23.06 -6.64
C HIS A 166 -6.42 -22.41 -7.91
N ARG A 167 -7.26 -22.17 -8.90
CA ARG A 167 -6.86 -21.65 -10.22
C ARG A 167 -6.96 -20.13 -10.29
N TYR A 168 -5.99 -19.43 -9.69
CA TYR A 168 -5.87 -17.97 -9.75
C TYR A 168 -4.57 -17.56 -10.44
N PRO A 169 -4.58 -16.47 -11.24
CA PRO A 169 -3.36 -15.89 -11.83
C PRO A 169 -2.38 -15.37 -10.77
N GLY A 170 -2.87 -14.99 -9.59
CA GLY A 170 -2.06 -14.52 -8.47
C GLY A 170 -2.90 -14.13 -7.26
N GLN A 171 -2.25 -13.51 -6.28
CA GLN A 171 -2.94 -13.02 -5.06
C GLN A 171 -3.96 -11.92 -5.38
N THR A 172 -3.67 -11.05 -6.35
CA THR A 172 -4.49 -9.88 -6.67
C THR A 172 -5.91 -10.27 -7.07
N GLU A 173 -6.07 -11.30 -7.89
CA GLU A 173 -7.36 -11.78 -8.35
C GLU A 173 -8.15 -12.45 -7.22
N ARG A 174 -7.47 -13.21 -6.36
CA ARG A 174 -8.10 -13.78 -5.16
C ARG A 174 -8.53 -12.68 -4.18
N LEU A 175 -7.74 -11.65 -4.00
CA LEU A 175 -8.08 -10.51 -3.15
C LEU A 175 -9.28 -9.73 -3.70
N ALA A 176 -9.35 -9.52 -5.01
CA ALA A 176 -10.50 -8.88 -5.66
C ALA A 176 -11.79 -9.68 -5.45
N GLU A 177 -11.74 -11.00 -5.60
CA GLU A 177 -12.87 -11.90 -5.34
C GLU A 177 -13.32 -11.84 -3.87
N LEU A 178 -12.40 -11.98 -2.90
CA LEU A 178 -12.71 -11.89 -1.47
C LEU A 178 -13.27 -10.52 -1.07
N ALA A 179 -12.87 -9.48 -1.78
CA ALA A 179 -13.34 -8.10 -1.58
C ALA A 179 -14.65 -7.79 -2.31
N GLY A 180 -15.13 -8.69 -3.18
CA GLY A 180 -16.33 -8.46 -4.01
C GLY A 180 -16.17 -7.35 -5.04
N VAL A 181 -14.93 -7.08 -5.51
CA VAL A 181 -14.64 -6.05 -6.53
C VAL A 181 -14.25 -6.69 -7.86
N ALA A 182 -14.55 -6.01 -8.95
CA ALA A 182 -14.31 -6.55 -10.29
C ALA A 182 -12.80 -6.63 -10.63
N GLU A 183 -12.00 -5.66 -10.18
CA GLU A 183 -10.58 -5.57 -10.49
C GLU A 183 -9.84 -4.80 -9.39
N ALA A 184 -8.68 -5.28 -8.99
CA ALA A 184 -7.71 -4.52 -8.21
C ALA A 184 -6.61 -3.98 -9.12
N SER A 185 -6.07 -2.81 -8.81
CA SER A 185 -5.01 -2.16 -9.57
C SER A 185 -3.67 -2.32 -8.87
N MET A 186 -2.62 -2.53 -9.66
CA MET A 186 -1.26 -2.72 -9.16
C MET A 186 -0.52 -1.39 -9.19
N LEU A 187 -0.19 -0.87 -8.01
CA LEU A 187 0.65 0.29 -7.79
C LEU A 187 1.98 -0.14 -7.16
N PHE A 188 3.07 0.41 -7.64
CA PHE A 188 4.35 0.36 -6.95
C PHE A 188 4.60 1.70 -6.27
N THR A 189 4.79 1.65 -4.95
CA THR A 189 5.14 2.83 -4.16
C THR A 189 6.50 2.63 -3.50
N ALA A 190 7.29 3.69 -3.43
CA ALA A 190 8.56 3.69 -2.71
C ALA A 190 8.84 5.08 -2.15
N ARG A 191 9.44 5.16 -0.96
CA ARG A 191 9.89 6.43 -0.37
C ARG A 191 11.40 6.54 -0.51
N SER A 192 11.87 7.63 -1.12
CA SER A 192 13.31 7.89 -1.21
C SER A 192 13.94 8.03 0.17
N PRO A 193 15.01 7.29 0.47
CA PRO A 193 15.75 7.46 1.72
C PRO A 193 16.53 8.78 1.78
N ARG A 194 16.71 9.47 0.65
CA ARG A 194 17.44 10.74 0.56
C ARG A 194 16.52 11.94 0.71
N SER A 195 15.48 12.01 -0.12
CA SER A 195 14.59 13.17 -0.20
C SER A 195 13.30 13.02 0.59
N GLY A 196 12.92 11.79 0.94
CA GLY A 196 11.59 11.48 1.48
C GLY A 196 10.48 11.56 0.43
N TRP A 197 10.78 11.93 -0.83
CA TRP A 197 9.82 11.94 -1.92
C TRP A 197 9.28 10.53 -2.18
N ARG A 198 8.00 10.45 -2.56
CA ARG A 198 7.33 9.18 -2.81
C ARG A 198 7.14 8.97 -4.30
N LEU A 199 7.77 7.92 -4.82
CA LEU A 199 7.50 7.40 -6.16
C LEU A 199 6.22 6.56 -6.10
N ASN A 200 5.22 6.90 -6.92
CA ASN A 200 3.99 6.13 -7.08
C ASN A 200 3.79 5.83 -8.57
N THR A 201 3.85 4.57 -8.95
CA THR A 201 3.70 4.11 -10.34
C THR A 201 2.56 3.12 -10.43
N LEU A 202 1.46 3.52 -11.06
CA LEU A 202 0.31 2.65 -11.33
C LEU A 202 0.45 2.04 -12.73
N LEU A 203 0.08 0.77 -12.87
CA LEU A 203 0.08 0.06 -14.14
C LEU A 203 -1.33 0.02 -14.75
N ALA A 204 -1.47 0.49 -15.99
CA ALA A 204 -2.73 0.39 -16.73
C ALA A 204 -3.00 -1.04 -17.19
N THR A 205 -1.96 -1.74 -17.65
CA THR A 205 -1.98 -3.19 -17.92
C THR A 205 -0.83 -3.86 -17.18
N THR A 206 -1.01 -5.15 -16.82
CA THR A 206 -0.03 -5.89 -16.02
C THR A 206 0.52 -7.09 -16.81
N HIS A 207 0.13 -8.30 -16.49
CA HIS A 207 0.72 -9.55 -16.96
C HIS A 207 0.08 -10.02 -18.28
N ILE A 208 0.13 -9.20 -19.32
CA ILE A 208 -0.31 -9.54 -20.68
C ILE A 208 0.86 -9.42 -21.67
N PRO A 209 0.85 -10.16 -22.78
CA PRO A 209 1.85 -10.00 -23.83
C PRO A 209 1.92 -8.55 -24.34
N LEU A 210 3.10 -8.03 -24.64
CA LEU A 210 3.29 -6.67 -25.11
C LEU A 210 2.43 -6.36 -26.34
N ALA A 211 2.30 -7.30 -27.26
CA ALA A 211 1.46 -7.18 -28.45
C ALA A 211 -0.04 -7.00 -28.15
N ALA A 212 -0.49 -7.40 -26.96
CA ALA A 212 -1.89 -7.25 -26.54
C ALA A 212 -2.14 -5.89 -25.84
N VAL A 213 -1.10 -5.16 -25.48
CA VAL A 213 -1.21 -3.90 -24.74
C VAL A 213 -2.02 -2.84 -25.48
N PRO A 214 -1.75 -2.54 -26.78
CA PRO A 214 -2.52 -1.51 -27.50
C PRO A 214 -4.02 -1.77 -27.47
N GLY A 215 -4.44 -3.01 -27.75
CA GLY A 215 -5.88 -3.39 -27.75
C GLY A 215 -6.50 -3.42 -26.36
N ALA A 216 -5.71 -3.52 -25.30
CA ALA A 216 -6.17 -3.49 -23.91
C ALA A 216 -6.31 -2.06 -23.34
N LEU A 217 -5.71 -1.03 -23.99
CA LEU A 217 -5.73 0.35 -23.54
C LEU A 217 -6.98 1.08 -24.09
N THR A 218 -8.16 0.71 -23.58
CA THR A 218 -9.39 1.46 -23.90
C THR A 218 -9.46 2.77 -23.11
N ALA A 219 -10.24 3.74 -23.61
CA ALA A 219 -10.46 5.02 -22.93
C ALA A 219 -10.99 4.80 -21.50
N GLU A 220 -11.95 3.87 -21.32
CA GLU A 220 -12.53 3.56 -20.02
C GLU A 220 -11.50 2.96 -19.06
N ARG A 221 -10.58 2.10 -19.54
CA ARG A 221 -9.52 1.54 -18.72
C ARG A 221 -8.57 2.63 -18.25
N VAL A 222 -8.10 3.48 -19.16
CA VAL A 222 -7.18 4.58 -18.84
C VAL A 222 -7.81 5.51 -17.81
N GLN A 223 -9.07 5.91 -18.01
CA GLN A 223 -9.79 6.79 -17.09
C GLN A 223 -9.99 6.16 -15.71
N ARG A 224 -10.42 4.89 -15.63
CA ARG A 224 -10.51 4.19 -14.34
C ARG A 224 -9.17 4.10 -13.60
N LYS A 225 -8.07 3.86 -14.31
CA LYS A 225 -6.74 3.83 -13.69
C LYS A 225 -6.31 5.21 -13.20
N LEU A 226 -6.67 6.27 -13.91
CA LEU A 226 -6.46 7.64 -13.43
C LEU A 226 -7.29 7.96 -12.19
N ASP A 227 -8.57 7.53 -12.13
CA ASP A 227 -9.41 7.71 -10.93
C ASP A 227 -8.76 7.05 -9.71
N VAL A 228 -8.27 5.82 -9.87
CA VAL A 228 -7.59 5.08 -8.79
C VAL A 228 -6.29 5.78 -8.37
N LEU A 229 -5.47 6.24 -9.32
CA LEU A 229 -4.21 6.92 -9.03
C LEU A 229 -4.46 8.29 -8.38
N ALA A 230 -5.40 9.07 -8.89
CA ALA A 230 -5.77 10.36 -8.33
C ALA A 230 -6.28 10.24 -6.90
N SER A 231 -7.21 9.31 -6.65
CA SER A 231 -7.74 9.03 -5.31
C SER A 231 -6.63 8.61 -4.33
N PHE A 232 -5.67 7.82 -4.79
CA PHE A 232 -4.52 7.45 -3.96
C PHE A 232 -3.62 8.66 -3.65
N CYS A 233 -3.26 9.47 -4.64
CA CYS A 233 -2.39 10.63 -4.46
C CYS A 233 -3.06 11.76 -3.66
N GLN A 234 -4.39 11.92 -3.77
CA GLN A 234 -5.16 12.90 -3.00
C GLN A 234 -5.13 12.69 -1.48
N ARG A 235 -4.79 11.48 -1.03
CA ARG A 235 -4.56 11.19 0.40
C ARG A 235 -3.39 11.98 0.98
N PHE A 236 -2.44 12.40 0.15
CA PHE A 236 -1.21 13.09 0.54
C PHE A 236 -1.16 14.54 0.06
N ARG A 237 -1.79 14.81 -1.08
CA ARG A 237 -1.82 16.14 -1.70
C ARG A 237 -3.20 16.42 -2.29
N PRO A 238 -3.96 17.41 -1.79
CA PRO A 238 -5.32 17.70 -2.27
C PRO A 238 -5.41 17.99 -3.78
N ARG A 239 -4.34 18.53 -4.36
CA ARG A 239 -4.20 18.81 -5.81
C ARG A 239 -2.96 18.10 -6.34
N PRO A 240 -3.04 16.79 -6.61
CA PRO A 240 -1.89 16.04 -7.06
C PRO A 240 -1.57 16.33 -8.53
N LYS A 241 -0.28 16.21 -8.86
CA LYS A 241 0.21 16.19 -10.23
C LYS A 241 0.39 14.75 -10.67
N LEU A 242 -0.25 14.37 -11.78
CA LEU A 242 -0.15 13.04 -12.37
C LEU A 242 0.52 13.13 -13.74
N VAL A 243 1.40 12.18 -14.03
CA VAL A 243 2.06 12.02 -15.33
C VAL A 243 1.60 10.72 -15.97
N VAL A 244 1.26 10.76 -17.27
CA VAL A 244 0.92 9.58 -18.07
C VAL A 244 2.02 9.39 -19.10
N ALA A 245 2.62 8.20 -19.13
CA ALA A 245 3.59 7.82 -20.16
C ALA A 245 2.88 7.60 -21.52
N GLY A 246 3.53 7.92 -22.61
CA GLY A 246 3.09 7.51 -23.95
C GLY A 246 3.28 6.01 -24.15
N LEU A 247 2.59 5.43 -25.12
CA LEU A 247 2.76 4.04 -25.51
C LEU A 247 3.91 3.87 -26.49
N ASN A 248 3.91 4.74 -27.50
CA ASN A 248 4.87 4.68 -28.59
C ASN A 248 6.08 5.59 -28.34
N PRO A 249 7.22 5.35 -29.02
CA PRO A 249 8.35 6.28 -28.99
C PRO A 249 7.90 7.71 -29.31
N HIS A 250 8.48 8.69 -28.57
CA HIS A 250 8.13 10.11 -28.68
C HIS A 250 6.62 10.41 -28.51
N ALA A 251 5.90 9.55 -27.77
CA ALA A 251 4.43 9.63 -27.63
C ALA A 251 3.70 9.65 -28.98
N GLY A 252 4.16 8.80 -29.92
CA GLY A 252 3.56 8.62 -31.25
C GLY A 252 3.97 9.66 -32.29
N GLU A 253 4.71 10.71 -31.93
CA GLU A 253 5.20 11.78 -32.85
C GLU A 253 4.12 12.25 -33.84
N ALA A 254 3.01 12.76 -33.32
CA ALA A 254 1.83 13.19 -34.07
C ALA A 254 1.24 12.09 -35.01
N GLY A 255 1.35 10.84 -34.62
CA GLY A 255 0.80 9.67 -35.34
C GLY A 255 1.78 9.04 -36.35
N GLN A 256 3.02 9.51 -36.43
CA GLN A 256 4.01 8.94 -37.32
C GLN A 256 4.58 7.61 -36.80
N LEU A 257 4.68 7.47 -35.49
CA LEU A 257 5.23 6.29 -34.82
C LEU A 257 4.15 5.42 -34.14
N GLY A 258 2.88 5.63 -34.46
CA GLY A 258 1.72 4.98 -33.89
C GLY A 258 0.61 5.99 -33.65
N ARG A 259 -0.64 5.54 -33.64
CA ARG A 259 -1.82 6.41 -33.51
C ARG A 259 -2.56 6.25 -32.19
N GLU A 260 -2.12 5.36 -31.33
CA GLU A 260 -2.77 5.04 -30.06
C GLU A 260 -2.87 6.26 -29.14
N GLU A 261 -1.87 7.14 -29.18
CA GLU A 261 -1.91 8.41 -28.45
C GLU A 261 -3.02 9.32 -28.99
N GLN A 262 -3.10 9.50 -30.30
CA GLN A 262 -4.08 10.39 -30.92
C GLN A 262 -5.49 9.82 -30.90
N ASP A 263 -5.62 8.52 -31.18
CA ASP A 263 -6.92 7.90 -31.38
C ASP A 263 -7.58 7.51 -30.05
N THR A 264 -6.78 7.28 -28.97
CA THR A 264 -7.31 6.76 -27.71
C THR A 264 -6.82 7.55 -26.49
N LEU A 265 -5.48 7.73 -26.32
CA LEU A 265 -4.95 8.26 -25.06
C LEU A 265 -5.29 9.74 -24.88
N ILE A 266 -4.96 10.59 -25.84
CA ILE A 266 -5.21 12.05 -25.74
C ILE A 266 -6.70 12.35 -25.51
N PRO A 267 -7.65 11.82 -26.29
CA PRO A 267 -9.09 12.05 -26.03
C PRO A 267 -9.54 11.54 -24.64
N ALA A 268 -9.00 10.39 -24.18
CA ALA A 268 -9.33 9.85 -22.87
C ALA A 268 -8.81 10.74 -21.73
N LEU A 269 -7.59 11.27 -21.86
CA LEU A 269 -6.96 12.17 -20.88
C LEU A 269 -7.68 13.52 -20.81
N GLU A 270 -8.00 14.12 -21.96
CA GLU A 270 -8.76 15.38 -22.04
C GLU A 270 -10.14 15.27 -21.40
N ALA A 271 -10.89 14.22 -21.74
CA ALA A 271 -12.21 13.98 -21.17
C ALA A 271 -12.12 13.71 -19.65
N TRP A 272 -11.06 13.03 -19.18
CA TRP A 272 -10.84 12.81 -17.76
C TRP A 272 -10.47 14.10 -17.03
N GLN A 273 -9.57 14.92 -17.59
CA GLN A 273 -9.12 16.19 -17.01
C GLN A 273 -10.29 17.18 -16.84
N GLN A 274 -11.21 17.24 -17.83
CA GLN A 274 -12.41 18.10 -17.74
C GLN A 274 -13.27 17.76 -16.53
N ARG A 275 -13.36 16.48 -16.16
CA ARG A 275 -14.12 16.02 -14.99
C ARG A 275 -13.36 16.16 -13.67
N ASN A 276 -12.03 16.33 -13.74
CA ASN A 276 -11.12 16.34 -12.58
C ASN A 276 -10.23 17.59 -12.57
N PRO A 277 -10.80 18.82 -12.57
CA PRO A 277 -10.01 20.07 -12.68
C PRO A 277 -9.10 20.33 -11.47
N GLN A 278 -9.30 19.60 -10.38
CA GLN A 278 -8.48 19.67 -9.16
C GLN A 278 -7.16 18.87 -9.27
N VAL A 279 -6.99 18.05 -10.29
CA VAL A 279 -5.76 17.28 -10.54
C VAL A 279 -5.00 17.90 -11.69
N GLU A 280 -3.70 18.11 -11.53
CA GLU A 280 -2.83 18.48 -12.64
C GLU A 280 -2.45 17.20 -13.42
N LEU A 281 -2.94 17.06 -14.67
CA LEU A 281 -2.63 15.93 -15.52
C LEU A 281 -1.70 16.35 -16.64
N VAL A 282 -0.60 15.63 -16.78
CA VAL A 282 0.42 15.87 -17.81
C VAL A 282 0.63 14.59 -18.62
N GLY A 283 0.51 14.69 -19.94
CA GLY A 283 0.75 13.54 -20.83
C GLY A 283 -0.22 13.49 -22.01
N PRO A 284 -0.06 12.46 -22.88
CA PRO A 284 1.00 11.44 -22.82
C PRO A 284 2.39 12.04 -23.10
N LEU A 285 3.36 11.73 -22.24
CA LEU A 285 4.75 12.17 -22.41
C LEU A 285 5.58 11.06 -23.08
N PRO A 286 6.65 11.41 -23.81
CA PRO A 286 7.60 10.43 -24.34
C PRO A 286 8.07 9.47 -23.25
N PRO A 287 7.94 8.15 -23.43
CA PRO A 287 8.15 7.17 -22.37
C PRO A 287 9.60 7.04 -21.90
N ASP A 288 10.56 7.46 -22.71
CA ASP A 288 11.99 7.48 -22.40
C ASP A 288 12.39 8.65 -21.49
N THR A 289 11.63 9.74 -21.49
CA THR A 289 11.95 10.96 -20.73
C THR A 289 10.98 11.30 -19.60
N CYS A 290 9.78 10.74 -19.59
CA CYS A 290 8.75 11.08 -18.59
C CYS A 290 9.17 10.75 -17.13
N TRP A 291 10.23 9.96 -16.93
CA TRP A 291 10.76 9.55 -15.62
C TRP A 291 11.93 10.39 -15.12
N LEU A 292 12.44 11.35 -15.93
CA LEU A 292 13.63 12.13 -15.56
C LEU A 292 13.45 12.91 -14.25
N ASP A 293 12.31 13.57 -14.10
CA ASP A 293 12.03 14.32 -12.85
C ASP A 293 11.84 13.38 -11.65
N ALA A 294 11.32 12.18 -11.86
CA ALA A 294 11.24 11.15 -10.80
C ALA A 294 12.65 10.77 -10.31
N GLY A 295 13.61 10.59 -11.21
CA GLY A 295 15.01 10.34 -10.86
C GLY A 295 15.64 11.49 -10.06
N ARG A 296 15.41 12.73 -10.48
CA ARG A 296 15.89 13.93 -9.78
C ARG A 296 15.23 14.11 -8.40
N ALA A 297 13.92 13.89 -8.29
CA ALA A 297 13.21 13.94 -7.02
C ALA A 297 13.66 12.83 -6.07
N TRP A 298 13.96 11.65 -6.59
CA TRP A 298 14.55 10.55 -5.80
C TRP A 298 15.90 10.94 -5.20
N ALA A 299 16.72 11.66 -5.97
CA ALA A 299 18.00 12.21 -5.50
C ALA A 299 17.87 13.42 -4.57
N GLY A 300 16.71 14.07 -4.52
CA GLY A 300 16.47 15.30 -3.76
C GLY A 300 16.90 16.58 -4.50
N GLU A 301 16.94 16.52 -5.82
CA GLU A 301 17.43 17.62 -6.68
C GLU A 301 16.29 18.47 -7.28
N ALA A 302 15.06 17.95 -7.29
CA ALA A 302 13.89 18.62 -7.85
C ALA A 302 12.60 18.08 -7.25
N ASP A 303 11.49 18.80 -7.43
CA ASP A 303 10.15 18.26 -7.27
C ASP A 303 9.72 17.46 -8.50
N ALA A 304 8.86 16.47 -8.32
CA ALA A 304 8.28 15.67 -9.39
C ALA A 304 6.79 15.42 -9.17
N ALA A 305 6.16 14.70 -10.11
CA ALA A 305 4.77 14.34 -10.02
C ALA A 305 4.48 13.44 -8.81
N ASP A 306 3.24 13.52 -8.30
CA ASP A 306 2.78 12.70 -7.18
C ASP A 306 2.43 11.27 -7.59
N GLY A 307 2.15 11.06 -8.90
CA GLY A 307 1.84 9.75 -9.43
C GLY A 307 2.14 9.64 -10.93
N TYR A 308 2.52 8.44 -11.34
CA TYR A 308 2.82 8.08 -12.72
C TYR A 308 1.88 6.95 -13.16
N LEU A 309 1.24 7.10 -14.32
CA LEU A 309 0.51 6.03 -14.98
C LEU A 309 1.38 5.45 -16.09
N ALA A 310 1.88 4.24 -15.91
CA ALA A 310 2.54 3.45 -16.93
C ALA A 310 1.52 2.59 -17.68
N LEU A 311 1.65 2.48 -18.99
CA LEU A 311 0.66 1.78 -19.82
C LEU A 311 0.86 0.27 -19.82
N TYR A 312 2.08 -0.20 -19.58
CA TYR A 312 2.40 -1.63 -19.47
C TYR A 312 3.45 -1.89 -18.38
N HIS A 313 3.57 -3.17 -18.04
CA HIS A 313 4.33 -3.63 -16.87
C HIS A 313 5.76 -3.09 -16.84
N ASP A 314 6.57 -3.37 -17.86
CA ASP A 314 8.01 -3.03 -17.83
C ASP A 314 8.26 -1.53 -17.96
N GLN A 315 7.37 -0.79 -18.66
CA GLN A 315 7.43 0.67 -18.72
C GLN A 315 7.44 1.32 -17.34
N GLY A 316 6.64 0.77 -16.41
CA GLY A 316 6.59 1.26 -15.04
C GLY A 316 7.64 0.63 -14.14
N LEU A 317 7.92 -0.67 -14.32
CA LEU A 317 8.77 -1.41 -13.37
C LEU A 317 10.27 -1.19 -13.60
N ILE A 318 10.71 -0.91 -14.83
CA ILE A 318 12.12 -0.57 -15.10
C ILE A 318 12.56 0.64 -14.28
N PRO A 319 11.92 1.83 -14.36
CA PRO A 319 12.32 2.98 -13.55
C PRO A 319 12.14 2.74 -12.05
N VAL A 320 11.08 2.06 -11.62
CA VAL A 320 10.88 1.72 -10.20
C VAL A 320 12.04 0.88 -9.67
N LYS A 321 12.45 -0.15 -10.39
CA LYS A 321 13.53 -1.05 -9.94
C LYS A 321 14.91 -0.42 -10.07
N LEU A 322 15.14 0.47 -11.01
CA LEU A 322 16.40 1.23 -11.11
C LEU A 322 16.57 2.19 -9.93
N LEU A 323 15.48 2.82 -9.48
CA LEU A 323 15.54 3.80 -8.39
C LEU A 323 15.41 3.16 -7.01
N ALA A 324 14.51 2.19 -6.86
CA ALA A 324 13.99 1.76 -5.57
C ALA A 324 13.95 0.23 -5.39
N PHE A 325 14.91 -0.53 -5.90
CA PHE A 325 14.87 -2.00 -5.93
C PHE A 325 14.43 -2.64 -4.59
N ASP A 326 15.06 -2.23 -3.48
CA ASP A 326 14.79 -2.77 -2.14
C ASP A 326 13.67 -2.03 -1.40
N GLN A 327 13.25 -0.86 -1.89
CA GLN A 327 12.25 0.01 -1.27
C GLN A 327 10.88 -0.08 -1.94
N ALA A 328 10.82 -0.66 -3.14
CA ALA A 328 9.59 -0.79 -3.90
C ALA A 328 8.61 -1.75 -3.21
N VAL A 329 7.39 -1.28 -3.04
CA VAL A 329 6.29 -2.01 -2.41
C VAL A 329 5.16 -2.17 -3.41
N ASN A 330 4.76 -3.40 -3.67
CA ASN A 330 3.57 -3.68 -4.46
C ASN A 330 2.33 -3.43 -3.60
N THR A 331 1.51 -2.50 -4.02
CA THR A 331 0.28 -2.07 -3.33
C THR A 331 -0.92 -2.34 -4.22
N SER A 332 -1.92 -3.05 -3.69
CA SER A 332 -3.18 -3.29 -4.40
C SER A 332 -4.17 -2.17 -4.08
N LEU A 333 -4.61 -1.44 -5.11
CA LEU A 333 -5.60 -0.37 -5.02
C LEU A 333 -6.94 -0.82 -5.61
N GLY A 334 -8.03 -0.17 -5.18
CA GLY A 334 -9.40 -0.53 -5.61
C GLY A 334 -10.03 -1.64 -4.77
N LEU A 335 -9.33 -2.11 -3.72
CA LEU A 335 -9.90 -2.96 -2.67
C LEU A 335 -10.52 -2.07 -1.57
N PRO A 336 -11.54 -2.54 -0.83
CA PRO A 336 -12.10 -1.81 0.32
C PRO A 336 -11.16 -1.78 1.54
N PHE A 337 -9.97 -2.35 1.40
CA PHE A 337 -8.90 -2.36 2.39
C PHE A 337 -7.54 -2.19 1.70
N LEU A 338 -6.57 -1.70 2.46
CA LEU A 338 -5.20 -1.57 1.97
C LEU A 338 -4.48 -2.92 1.99
N ARG A 339 -3.80 -3.25 0.89
CA ARG A 339 -2.89 -4.40 0.84
C ARG A 339 -1.55 -4.00 0.27
N THR A 340 -0.49 -4.41 0.95
CA THR A 340 0.90 -4.30 0.49
C THR A 340 1.58 -5.66 0.46
N SER A 341 2.63 -5.78 -0.33
CA SER A 341 3.52 -6.95 -0.34
C SER A 341 4.92 -6.56 -0.77
N PRO A 342 5.94 -7.35 -0.37
CA PRO A 342 7.27 -7.24 -0.95
C PRO A 342 7.24 -7.52 -2.46
N ASP A 343 8.22 -6.96 -3.16
CA ASP A 343 8.36 -7.10 -4.62
C ASP A 343 9.37 -8.20 -5.00
N HIS A 344 9.27 -9.34 -4.33
CA HIS A 344 10.04 -10.55 -4.65
C HIS A 344 9.16 -11.80 -4.56
N GLY A 345 9.63 -12.90 -5.14
CA GLY A 345 8.94 -14.19 -5.10
C GLY A 345 9.24 -15.01 -3.85
N THR A 346 8.85 -16.28 -3.90
CA THR A 346 8.98 -17.26 -2.80
C THR A 346 10.40 -17.65 -2.46
N GLY A 347 11.38 -17.39 -3.33
CA GLY A 347 12.79 -17.63 -3.05
C GLY A 347 13.14 -19.07 -2.68
N PHE A 348 12.52 -20.07 -3.32
CA PHE A 348 12.67 -21.48 -2.97
C PHE A 348 14.13 -21.97 -2.92
N ALA A 349 14.98 -21.43 -3.81
CA ALA A 349 16.39 -21.82 -3.87
C ALA A 349 17.19 -21.46 -2.59
N ILE A 350 16.71 -20.51 -1.81
CA ILE A 350 17.37 -20.05 -0.58
C ILE A 350 16.52 -20.28 0.67
N ALA A 351 15.37 -20.94 0.54
CA ALA A 351 14.47 -21.21 1.65
C ALA A 351 15.17 -22.07 2.72
N GLY A 352 15.06 -21.68 3.99
CA GLY A 352 15.67 -22.37 5.12
C GLY A 352 17.18 -22.13 5.32
N GLN A 353 17.80 -21.27 4.49
CA GLN A 353 19.25 -21.01 4.58
C GLN A 353 19.62 -19.79 5.47
N GLY A 354 18.67 -19.01 5.93
CA GLY A 354 18.92 -17.85 6.78
C GLY A 354 19.49 -16.61 6.07
N ILE A 355 19.59 -16.63 4.73
CA ILE A 355 20.23 -15.58 3.91
C ILE A 355 19.23 -14.69 3.18
N ALA A 356 17.91 -14.94 3.30
CA ALA A 356 16.90 -14.10 2.65
C ALA A 356 16.93 -12.68 3.21
N ARG A 357 16.86 -11.70 2.31
CA ARG A 357 16.85 -10.27 2.65
C ARG A 357 15.43 -9.83 3.03
N ALA A 358 15.29 -9.10 4.13
CA ALA A 358 14.00 -8.69 4.69
C ALA A 358 13.59 -7.26 4.35
N GLU A 359 14.44 -6.48 3.67
CA GLU A 359 14.25 -5.05 3.41
C GLU A 359 12.95 -4.77 2.68
N SER A 360 12.62 -5.57 1.66
CA SER A 360 11.36 -5.41 0.93
C SER A 360 10.12 -5.75 1.77
N MET A 361 10.21 -6.73 2.70
CA MET A 361 9.13 -7.01 3.66
C MET A 361 9.00 -5.88 4.68
N GLN A 362 10.10 -5.34 5.19
CA GLN A 362 10.11 -4.17 6.08
C GLN A 362 9.48 -2.95 5.38
N ALA A 363 9.85 -2.70 4.12
CA ALA A 363 9.25 -1.64 3.31
C ALA A 363 7.74 -1.84 3.14
N ALA A 364 7.29 -3.08 2.86
CA ALA A 364 5.88 -3.41 2.72
C ALA A 364 5.10 -3.17 4.02
N MET A 365 5.64 -3.57 5.17
CA MET A 365 5.04 -3.34 6.49
C MET A 365 5.00 -1.84 6.82
N ALA A 366 6.09 -1.11 6.59
CA ALA A 366 6.16 0.34 6.81
C ALA A 366 5.18 1.11 5.93
N ALA A 367 5.09 0.74 4.65
CA ALA A 367 4.12 1.33 3.72
C ALA A 367 2.66 1.04 4.15
N ALA A 368 2.35 -0.20 4.57
CA ALA A 368 1.04 -0.54 5.08
C ALA A 368 0.65 0.33 6.28
N GLN A 369 1.58 0.52 7.22
CA GLN A 369 1.37 1.34 8.42
C GLN A 369 1.17 2.81 8.09
N GLU A 370 1.99 3.36 7.20
CA GLU A 370 1.89 4.76 6.77
C GLU A 370 0.60 5.01 5.98
N LEU A 371 0.33 4.15 4.99
CA LEU A 371 -0.82 4.28 4.12
C LEU A 371 -2.15 4.02 4.84
N SER A 372 -2.19 3.28 5.92
CA SER A 372 -3.41 3.07 6.71
C SER A 372 -3.80 4.29 7.56
N ARG A 373 -2.89 5.25 7.76
CA ARG A 373 -3.10 6.49 8.52
C ARG A 373 -3.49 7.69 7.64
N ALA A 374 -3.13 7.64 6.37
CA ALA A 374 -3.45 8.68 5.41
C ALA A 374 -4.88 8.47 4.85
#